data_db913d99f474355ab9dc82b678d1b677
#
_entry.id   db913d99f474355ab9dc82b678d1b677
#
_cell.length_a   1.000
_cell.length_b   1.000
_cell.length_c   1.000
_cell.angle_alpha   90.00
_cell.angle_beta   90.00
_cell.angle_gamma   90.00
#
_symmetry.space_group_name_H-M   'P 1'
#
loop_
_entity.id
_entity.type
_entity.pdbx_description
1 polymer ?
#
loop_
_entity_poly.entity_id
_entity_poly.type
_entity_poly.pdbx_seq_one_letter_code
_entity_poly.pdbx_strand_id
1 'polypeptide(L)'
;MKTVAKPGLLRSTAVFGGMTFLSRLAGFARDLLQATLFGTGPAVSAFVVAYRIPNYLRRIFAEGSFSSAFVPVLSELREKGDEAQIRDFLNHIAGALLAVVLVVTGLGIALAPWIAQIFLAFADQDSGQVALTASMLRITFPYLTFISMTALAGAVMNSFRHFGLPAFIPVLHNLAIIFAMLVLAPLFSIPAYALAWGVLLAGILQFCVMWPALARFGVKPAFRLDFKHPGVQRVFKLMLPTIFSSSVAQLNLLVGTVFASALVVNAQSWLYYSDRLTEFPLGLFGVAIGTVILPHLSRQHAAENREGYNRALDWGLKMVCLIGIPAAVGLVALAEPLCATLFQHGKFTAEDTHMVSLAVSAMSIGIPAFMLSKVLLPAFYSRHDTKTPMRVAVWTVLVNVVLIASFVSLMRWAELPYAHTGIALATAMAGIFNAAALAWLLHREGVYRPEAGWLVWLLRIVVATAAMWAVVWAVRFHVGDWGQLPGLYRVLWLVVAVAAGAAAYLAMQLIFGLRLRHLREV
;
A
#
# COMPACT_ATOMS: atom_id res chain seq x y z
N MET A 1 26.05 18.98 -18.40
CA MET A 1 25.36 17.69 -18.19
C MET A 1 25.58 16.78 -19.40
N LYS A 2 26.01 15.53 -19.21
CA LYS A 2 26.21 14.60 -20.32
C LYS A 2 24.85 14.19 -20.90
N THR A 3 24.61 14.47 -22.19
CA THR A 3 23.46 13.98 -22.96
C THR A 3 23.63 12.48 -23.20
N VAL A 4 23.03 11.67 -22.33
CA VAL A 4 22.90 10.23 -22.57
C VAL A 4 21.75 10.02 -23.56
N ALA A 5 21.95 9.14 -24.55
CA ALA A 5 20.97 8.81 -25.58
C ALA A 5 19.62 8.48 -24.95
N LYS A 6 18.54 9.12 -25.43
CA LYS A 6 17.18 9.00 -24.91
C LYS A 6 16.69 7.56 -25.12
N PRO A 7 16.50 6.73 -24.07
CA PRO A 7 15.85 5.44 -24.26
C PRO A 7 14.41 5.70 -24.73
N GLY A 8 13.93 4.91 -25.70
CA GLY A 8 12.56 5.02 -26.18
C GLY A 8 11.54 4.84 -25.03
N LEU A 9 10.42 5.54 -25.09
CA LEU A 9 9.37 5.54 -24.05
C LEU A 9 8.94 4.11 -23.67
N LEU A 10 8.80 3.22 -24.66
CA LEU A 10 8.46 1.80 -24.45
C LEU A 10 9.52 1.06 -23.61
N ARG A 11 10.82 1.30 -23.87
CA ARG A 11 11.90 0.68 -23.09
C ARG A 11 11.90 1.16 -21.65
N SER A 12 11.67 2.45 -21.42
CA SER A 12 11.56 3.01 -20.06
C SER A 12 10.38 2.44 -19.30
N THR A 13 9.22 2.32 -19.95
CA THR A 13 8.01 1.72 -19.35
C THR A 13 8.21 0.23 -19.04
N ALA A 14 8.85 -0.53 -19.94
CA ALA A 14 9.15 -1.94 -19.72
C ALA A 14 10.12 -2.15 -18.54
N VAL A 15 11.17 -1.32 -18.45
CA VAL A 15 12.12 -1.37 -17.31
C VAL A 15 11.42 -1.02 -16.01
N PHE A 16 10.62 0.03 -15.98
CA PHE A 16 9.87 0.43 -14.79
C PHE A 16 8.88 -0.66 -14.34
N GLY A 17 8.12 -1.22 -15.28
CA GLY A 17 7.18 -2.32 -15.01
C GLY A 17 7.88 -3.59 -14.50
N GLY A 18 8.98 -3.98 -15.14
CA GLY A 18 9.80 -5.13 -14.72
C GLY A 18 10.39 -4.96 -13.33
N MET A 19 10.92 -3.77 -13.00
CA MET A 19 11.46 -3.49 -11.66
C MET A 19 10.34 -3.45 -10.60
N THR A 20 9.17 -2.94 -10.93
CA THR A 20 8.01 -2.97 -10.04
C THR A 20 7.57 -4.41 -9.76
N PHE A 21 7.52 -5.26 -10.77
CA PHE A 21 7.21 -6.68 -10.59
C PHE A 21 8.24 -7.39 -9.72
N LEU A 22 9.52 -7.18 -10.00
CA LEU A 22 10.63 -7.74 -9.21
C LEU A 22 10.59 -7.28 -7.75
N SER A 23 10.27 -6.00 -7.51
CA SER A 23 10.10 -5.45 -6.15
C SER A 23 8.94 -6.13 -5.40
N ARG A 24 7.82 -6.39 -6.07
CA ARG A 24 6.68 -7.10 -5.46
C ARG A 24 7.05 -8.54 -5.11
N LEU A 25 7.76 -9.22 -6.02
CA LEU A 25 8.24 -10.59 -5.77
C LEU A 25 9.23 -10.64 -4.59
N ALA A 26 10.20 -9.73 -4.56
CA ALA A 26 11.14 -9.61 -3.44
C ALA A 26 10.44 -9.25 -2.12
N GLY A 27 9.44 -8.37 -2.15
CA GLY A 27 8.63 -8.03 -0.99
C GLY A 27 7.82 -9.22 -0.46
N PHE A 28 7.25 -10.01 -1.36
CA PHE A 28 6.54 -11.23 -0.99
C PHE A 28 7.49 -12.28 -0.39
N ALA A 29 8.65 -12.51 -1.02
CA ALA A 29 9.68 -13.42 -0.47
C ALA A 29 10.15 -12.98 0.92
N ARG A 30 10.33 -11.66 1.14
CA ARG A 30 10.64 -11.10 2.46
C ARG A 30 9.56 -11.44 3.48
N ASP A 31 8.28 -11.24 3.15
CA ASP A 31 7.18 -11.46 4.08
C ASP A 31 7.02 -12.97 4.43
N LEU A 32 7.24 -13.87 3.44
CA LEU A 32 7.29 -15.32 3.69
C LEU A 32 8.45 -15.70 4.64
N LEU A 33 9.63 -15.16 4.38
CA LEU A 33 10.80 -15.42 5.21
C LEU A 33 10.61 -14.86 6.62
N GLN A 34 10.02 -13.67 6.76
CA GLN A 34 9.69 -13.09 8.05
C GLN A 34 8.72 -13.97 8.84
N ALA A 35 7.65 -14.46 8.20
CA ALA A 35 6.70 -15.37 8.83
C ALA A 35 7.39 -16.67 9.30
N THR A 36 8.20 -17.28 8.44
CA THR A 36 8.90 -18.54 8.74
C THR A 36 9.90 -18.41 9.89
N LEU A 37 10.72 -17.35 9.90
CA LEU A 37 11.81 -17.17 10.87
C LEU A 37 11.34 -16.62 12.21
N PHE A 38 10.32 -15.76 12.22
CA PHE A 38 9.95 -15.01 13.42
C PHE A 38 8.50 -15.26 13.88
N GLY A 39 7.61 -15.77 13.01
CA GLY A 39 6.18 -15.98 13.32
C GLY A 39 5.45 -14.66 13.54
N THR A 40 4.59 -14.61 14.58
CA THR A 40 3.71 -13.46 14.90
C THR A 40 3.90 -12.92 16.32
N GLY A 41 4.83 -13.46 17.08
CA GLY A 41 5.03 -13.17 18.51
C GLY A 41 5.25 -11.69 18.88
N PRO A 42 5.44 -11.39 20.18
CA PRO A 42 5.53 -10.03 20.70
C PRO A 42 6.60 -9.17 20.02
N ALA A 43 7.75 -9.76 19.68
CA ALA A 43 8.85 -9.04 19.04
C ALA A 43 8.53 -8.63 17.59
N VAL A 44 7.79 -9.47 16.84
CA VAL A 44 7.32 -9.11 15.50
C VAL A 44 6.23 -8.05 15.58
N SER A 45 5.32 -8.16 16.52
CA SER A 45 4.28 -7.13 16.77
C SER A 45 4.92 -5.79 17.14
N ALA A 46 5.95 -5.77 17.99
CA ALA A 46 6.70 -4.56 18.30
C ALA A 46 7.36 -3.95 17.05
N PHE A 47 7.99 -4.78 16.22
CA PHE A 47 8.56 -4.33 14.95
C PHE A 47 7.50 -3.76 13.99
N VAL A 48 6.35 -4.42 13.85
CA VAL A 48 5.27 -3.94 12.98
C VAL A 48 4.83 -2.54 13.39
N VAL A 49 4.65 -2.28 14.68
CA VAL A 49 4.31 -0.94 15.20
C VAL A 49 5.46 0.04 14.94
N ALA A 50 6.69 -0.33 15.31
CA ALA A 50 7.87 0.51 15.16
C ALA A 50 8.16 0.87 13.68
N TYR A 51 7.87 -0.02 12.73
CA TYR A 51 8.08 0.24 11.32
C TYR A 51 6.95 1.09 10.68
N ARG A 52 5.70 0.96 11.16
CA ARG A 52 4.57 1.72 10.61
C ARG A 52 4.79 3.22 10.64
N ILE A 53 5.38 3.75 11.70
CA ILE A 53 5.55 5.19 11.91
C ILE A 53 6.58 5.80 10.94
N PRO A 54 7.85 5.32 10.88
CA PRO A 54 8.79 5.79 9.87
C PRO A 54 8.30 5.58 8.43
N ASN A 55 7.61 4.48 8.15
CA ASN A 55 7.04 4.21 6.84
C ASN A 55 5.91 5.18 6.47
N TYR A 56 5.11 5.61 7.44
CA TYR A 56 4.13 6.67 7.27
C TYR A 56 4.81 8.02 6.93
N LEU A 57 5.81 8.41 7.70
CA LEU A 57 6.58 9.62 7.45
C LEU A 57 7.31 9.57 6.10
N ARG A 58 7.81 8.40 5.70
CA ARG A 58 8.39 8.19 4.37
C ARG A 58 7.40 8.52 3.25
N ARG A 59 6.13 8.12 3.36
CA ARG A 59 5.10 8.45 2.36
C ARG A 59 4.85 9.95 2.26
N ILE A 60 4.97 10.66 3.36
CA ILE A 60 4.86 12.13 3.39
C ILE A 60 6.09 12.78 2.75
N PHE A 61 7.29 12.47 3.26
CA PHE A 61 8.53 13.16 2.89
C PHE A 61 9.20 12.65 1.63
N ALA A 62 8.97 11.39 1.24
CA ALA A 62 9.70 10.77 0.15
C ALA A 62 8.87 10.50 -1.12
N GLU A 63 7.63 10.07 -1.01
CA GLU A 63 6.89 9.55 -2.18
C GLU A 63 5.79 10.48 -2.71
N GLY A 64 4.95 11.00 -1.85
CA GLY A 64 3.74 11.70 -2.27
C GLY A 64 3.91 13.20 -2.37
N SER A 65 3.96 13.84 -1.21
CA SER A 65 3.87 15.28 -1.09
C SER A 65 5.13 15.99 -1.58
N PHE A 66 6.32 15.43 -1.32
CA PHE A 66 7.56 16.02 -1.77
C PHE A 66 7.70 15.98 -3.30
N SER A 67 7.54 14.82 -3.92
CA SER A 67 7.70 14.68 -5.37
C SER A 67 6.68 15.53 -6.15
N SER A 68 5.43 15.61 -5.69
CA SER A 68 4.39 16.42 -6.33
C SER A 68 4.64 17.92 -6.25
N ALA A 69 5.34 18.38 -5.21
CA ALA A 69 5.72 19.78 -5.04
C ALA A 69 7.06 20.11 -5.73
N PHE A 70 8.03 19.22 -5.65
CA PHE A 70 9.39 19.44 -6.14
C PHE A 70 9.51 19.35 -7.68
N VAL A 71 8.90 18.32 -8.29
CA VAL A 71 9.06 18.06 -9.74
C VAL A 71 8.58 19.23 -10.61
N PRO A 72 7.43 19.87 -10.37
CA PRO A 72 7.00 21.04 -11.15
C PRO A 72 7.99 22.20 -11.07
N VAL A 73 8.48 22.51 -9.86
CA VAL A 73 9.44 23.61 -9.66
C VAL A 73 10.76 23.33 -10.40
N LEU A 74 11.28 22.10 -10.33
CA LEU A 74 12.48 21.70 -11.05
C LEU A 74 12.26 21.73 -12.57
N SER A 75 11.10 21.27 -13.05
CA SER A 75 10.77 21.26 -14.48
C SER A 75 10.71 22.67 -15.06
N GLU A 76 10.11 23.62 -14.34
CA GLU A 76 10.07 25.04 -14.75
C GLU A 76 11.48 25.64 -14.87
N LEU A 77 12.35 25.38 -13.87
CA LEU A 77 13.75 25.83 -13.93
C LEU A 77 14.53 25.23 -15.11
N ARG A 78 14.24 23.96 -15.43
CA ARG A 78 14.84 23.29 -16.59
C ARG A 78 14.41 23.88 -17.93
N GLU A 79 13.15 24.29 -18.06
CA GLU A 79 12.62 24.92 -19.27
C GLU A 79 13.29 26.28 -19.51
N LYS A 80 13.64 27.00 -18.47
CA LYS A 80 14.39 28.26 -18.54
C LYS A 80 15.85 28.09 -18.96
N GLY A 81 16.38 26.85 -18.88
CA GLY A 81 17.70 26.48 -19.40
C GLY A 81 18.93 26.95 -18.60
N ASP A 82 18.76 27.54 -17.41
CA ASP A 82 19.84 28.04 -16.56
C ASP A 82 20.38 26.94 -15.63
N GLU A 83 21.50 26.34 -16.00
CA GLU A 83 22.16 25.29 -15.19
C GLU A 83 22.66 25.80 -13.83
N ALA A 84 23.02 27.08 -13.71
CA ALA A 84 23.46 27.66 -12.45
C ALA A 84 22.30 27.77 -11.46
N GLN A 85 21.14 28.22 -11.90
CA GLN A 85 19.92 28.31 -11.08
C GLN A 85 19.42 26.91 -10.67
N ILE A 86 19.48 25.93 -11.57
CA ILE A 86 19.13 24.54 -11.24
C ILE A 86 20.04 24.00 -10.13
N ARG A 87 21.35 24.21 -10.26
CA ARG A 87 22.34 23.76 -9.26
C ARG A 87 22.13 24.47 -7.92
N ASP A 88 21.90 25.77 -7.95
CA ASP A 88 21.66 26.57 -6.76
C ASP A 88 20.38 26.10 -6.03
N PHE A 89 19.29 25.92 -6.76
CA PHE A 89 18.05 25.36 -6.22
C PHE A 89 18.25 23.97 -5.61
N LEU A 90 18.95 23.07 -6.32
CA LEU A 90 19.19 21.70 -5.83
C LEU A 90 20.06 21.67 -4.56
N ASN A 91 21.04 22.58 -4.44
CA ASN A 91 21.87 22.72 -3.24
C ASN A 91 21.02 23.14 -2.01
N HIS A 92 20.15 24.13 -2.21
CA HIS A 92 19.35 24.68 -1.11
C HIS A 92 18.20 23.74 -0.71
N ILE A 93 17.54 23.10 -1.67
CA ILE A 93 16.48 22.14 -1.35
C ILE A 93 17.04 20.87 -0.67
N ALA A 94 18.22 20.40 -1.09
CA ALA A 94 18.88 19.26 -0.44
C ALA A 94 19.26 19.58 1.02
N GLY A 95 19.83 20.77 1.26
CA GLY A 95 20.16 21.22 2.62
C GLY A 95 18.92 21.43 3.50
N ALA A 96 17.88 22.08 2.97
CA ALA A 96 16.65 22.32 3.71
C ALA A 96 15.91 21.00 4.04
N LEU A 97 15.79 20.09 3.06
CA LEU A 97 15.17 18.80 3.28
C LEU A 97 15.96 17.96 4.31
N LEU A 98 17.28 17.91 4.18
CA LEU A 98 18.15 17.20 5.13
C LEU A 98 17.96 17.74 6.56
N ALA A 99 17.96 19.07 6.73
CA ALA A 99 17.76 19.69 8.04
C ALA A 99 16.40 19.32 8.65
N VAL A 100 15.31 19.40 7.86
CA VAL A 100 13.96 19.06 8.34
C VAL A 100 13.89 17.58 8.73
N VAL A 101 14.36 16.68 7.88
CA VAL A 101 14.28 15.23 8.18
C VAL A 101 15.21 14.80 9.31
N LEU A 102 16.36 15.48 9.51
CA LEU A 102 17.23 15.24 10.67
C LEU A 102 16.55 15.68 11.97
N VAL A 103 15.88 16.84 11.98
CA VAL A 103 15.11 17.29 13.15
C VAL A 103 13.97 16.32 13.45
N VAL A 104 13.19 15.90 12.44
CA VAL A 104 12.10 14.94 12.61
C VAL A 104 12.64 13.58 13.10
N THR A 105 13.76 13.12 12.55
CA THR A 105 14.43 11.88 12.97
C THR A 105 14.92 11.97 14.42
N GLY A 106 15.60 13.06 14.77
CA GLY A 106 16.09 13.30 16.13
C GLY A 106 14.95 13.37 17.15
N LEU A 107 13.89 14.09 16.85
CA LEU A 107 12.67 14.13 17.66
C LEU A 107 12.04 12.73 17.78
N GLY A 108 11.94 11.99 16.67
CA GLY A 108 11.41 10.63 16.68
C GLY A 108 12.21 9.65 17.54
N ILE A 109 13.54 9.74 17.53
CA ILE A 109 14.42 8.95 18.40
C ILE A 109 14.25 9.36 19.87
N ALA A 110 14.25 10.66 20.15
CA ALA A 110 14.12 11.18 21.52
C ALA A 110 12.73 10.85 22.11
N LEU A 111 11.68 11.01 21.32
CA LEU A 111 10.29 10.77 21.72
C LEU A 111 9.84 9.32 21.51
N ALA A 112 10.71 8.40 21.10
CA ALA A 112 10.35 7.01 20.80
C ALA A 112 9.55 6.32 21.93
N PRO A 113 9.89 6.48 23.24
CA PRO A 113 9.09 5.90 24.32
C PRO A 113 7.66 6.46 24.38
N TRP A 114 7.50 7.77 24.21
CA TRP A 114 6.19 8.42 24.22
C TRP A 114 5.35 8.02 23.00
N ILE A 115 5.99 7.96 21.84
CA ILE A 115 5.34 7.49 20.61
C ILE A 115 4.89 6.04 20.80
N ALA A 116 5.74 5.15 21.32
CA ALA A 116 5.37 3.77 21.57
C ALA A 116 4.21 3.68 22.57
N GLN A 117 4.20 4.47 23.64
CA GLN A 117 3.07 4.56 24.58
C GLN A 117 1.76 4.96 23.92
N ILE A 118 1.77 5.97 23.04
CA ILE A 118 0.55 6.40 22.32
C ILE A 118 0.00 5.27 21.45
N PHE A 119 0.88 4.58 20.70
CA PHE A 119 0.44 3.50 19.80
C PHE A 119 0.10 2.21 20.53
N LEU A 120 0.59 2.02 21.74
CA LEU A 120 0.31 0.90 22.63
C LEU A 120 -0.48 1.37 23.87
N ALA A 121 -1.30 2.42 23.73
CA ALA A 121 -2.01 3.05 24.85
C ALA A 121 -2.92 2.09 25.64
N PHE A 122 -3.41 1.05 25.00
CA PHE A 122 -4.28 0.05 25.59
C PHE A 122 -3.58 -1.29 25.88
N ALA A 123 -2.27 -1.38 25.60
CA ALA A 123 -1.49 -2.58 25.92
C ALA A 123 -1.21 -2.67 27.42
N ASP A 124 -1.00 -3.90 27.90
CA ASP A 124 -0.52 -4.13 29.25
C ASP A 124 0.86 -3.50 29.43
N GLN A 125 0.99 -2.53 30.34
CA GLN A 125 2.20 -1.76 30.58
C GLN A 125 3.33 -2.64 31.17
N ASP A 126 2.98 -3.70 31.87
CA ASP A 126 3.95 -4.62 32.49
C ASP A 126 4.51 -5.65 31.48
N SER A 127 3.95 -5.73 30.28
CA SER A 127 4.36 -6.69 29.24
C SER A 127 5.75 -6.44 28.64
N GLY A 128 6.39 -5.30 28.91
CA GLY A 128 7.64 -4.88 28.26
C GLY A 128 7.49 -4.51 26.77
N GLN A 129 6.29 -4.61 26.22
CA GLN A 129 6.01 -4.36 24.79
C GLN A 129 6.31 -2.92 24.38
N VAL A 130 6.00 -1.95 25.25
CA VAL A 130 6.29 -0.53 25.01
C VAL A 130 7.80 -0.29 24.91
N ALA A 131 8.60 -0.84 25.83
CA ALA A 131 10.05 -0.70 25.81
C ALA A 131 10.67 -1.35 24.56
N LEU A 132 10.19 -2.54 24.19
CA LEU A 132 10.65 -3.24 23.00
C LEU A 132 10.31 -2.46 21.71
N THR A 133 9.09 -1.94 21.60
CA THR A 133 8.66 -1.10 20.48
C THR A 133 9.48 0.19 20.41
N ALA A 134 9.70 0.87 21.53
CA ALA A 134 10.49 2.08 21.60
C ALA A 134 11.94 1.87 21.16
N SER A 135 12.57 0.75 21.58
CA SER A 135 13.93 0.40 21.18
C SER A 135 14.03 0.14 19.67
N MET A 136 13.10 -0.62 19.10
CA MET A 136 13.02 -0.85 17.65
C MET A 136 12.72 0.44 16.88
N LEU A 137 11.88 1.32 17.43
CA LEU A 137 11.56 2.61 16.84
C LEU A 137 12.79 3.51 16.73
N ARG A 138 13.65 3.53 17.76
CA ARG A 138 14.93 4.26 17.74
C ARG A 138 15.85 3.78 16.61
N ILE A 139 15.84 2.47 16.32
CA ILE A 139 16.64 1.88 15.23
C ILE A 139 16.04 2.21 13.86
N THR A 140 14.71 2.23 13.74
CA THR A 140 14.05 2.44 12.45
C THR A 140 13.90 3.91 12.06
N PHE A 141 13.87 4.86 13.01
CA PHE A 141 13.70 6.30 12.69
C PHE A 141 14.78 6.88 11.77
N PRO A 142 16.09 6.56 11.94
CA PRO A 142 17.12 7.07 11.03
C PRO A 142 16.93 6.70 9.57
N TYR A 143 16.19 5.62 9.26
CA TYR A 143 15.77 5.26 7.92
C TYR A 143 15.09 6.42 7.20
N LEU A 144 14.31 7.25 7.92
CA LEU A 144 13.59 8.40 7.34
C LEU A 144 14.55 9.39 6.65
N THR A 145 15.70 9.67 7.26
CA THR A 145 16.70 10.57 6.69
C THR A 145 17.24 10.01 5.37
N PHE A 146 17.67 8.76 5.37
CA PHE A 146 18.25 8.13 4.18
C PHE A 146 17.24 8.00 3.03
N ILE A 147 16.03 7.56 3.32
CA ILE A 147 15.01 7.37 2.30
C ILE A 147 14.51 8.71 1.71
N SER A 148 14.43 9.78 2.52
CA SER A 148 14.04 11.10 2.02
C SER A 148 15.11 11.68 1.08
N MET A 149 16.39 11.50 1.39
CA MET A 149 17.49 11.90 0.51
C MET A 149 17.52 11.04 -0.77
N THR A 150 17.25 9.75 -0.66
CA THR A 150 17.12 8.84 -1.79
C THR A 150 15.97 9.26 -2.71
N ALA A 151 14.84 9.68 -2.13
CA ALA A 151 13.69 10.15 -2.90
C ALA A 151 13.96 11.47 -3.63
N LEU A 152 14.67 12.42 -3.00
CA LEU A 152 15.14 13.63 -3.68
C LEU A 152 16.01 13.27 -4.90
N ALA A 153 17.01 12.39 -4.72
CA ALA A 153 17.86 11.94 -5.80
C ALA A 153 17.06 11.25 -6.92
N GLY A 154 16.08 10.41 -6.54
CA GLY A 154 15.16 9.74 -7.47
C GLY A 154 14.28 10.72 -8.25
N ALA A 155 13.73 11.73 -7.59
CA ALA A 155 12.91 12.77 -8.22
C ALA A 155 13.73 13.60 -9.22
N VAL A 156 14.97 13.93 -8.87
CA VAL A 156 15.92 14.58 -9.81
C VAL A 156 16.16 13.68 -11.01
N MET A 157 16.57 12.42 -10.80
CA MET A 157 16.85 11.47 -11.91
C MET A 157 15.62 11.27 -12.81
N ASN A 158 14.44 11.11 -12.24
CA ASN A 158 13.18 10.98 -12.98
C ASN A 158 12.89 12.23 -13.82
N SER A 159 13.14 13.43 -13.28
CA SER A 159 13.00 14.69 -14.01
C SER A 159 13.94 14.77 -15.20
N PHE A 160 15.12 14.11 -15.15
CA PHE A 160 16.05 13.95 -16.24
C PHE A 160 15.83 12.68 -17.08
N ARG A 161 14.67 12.01 -16.93
CA ARG A 161 14.27 10.80 -17.67
C ARG A 161 15.14 9.56 -17.42
N HIS A 162 15.77 9.48 -16.25
CA HIS A 162 16.53 8.32 -15.79
C HIS A 162 15.69 7.51 -14.78
N PHE A 163 14.85 6.60 -15.27
CA PHE A 163 13.87 5.86 -14.45
C PHE A 163 14.39 4.53 -13.88
N GLY A 164 15.42 3.94 -14.47
CA GLY A 164 15.84 2.58 -14.16
C GLY A 164 16.31 2.40 -12.72
N LEU A 165 17.24 3.24 -12.26
CA LEU A 165 17.78 3.15 -10.91
C LEU A 165 16.73 3.51 -9.83
N PRO A 166 15.96 4.60 -9.96
CA PRO A 166 14.86 4.87 -9.03
C PRO A 166 13.85 3.71 -8.92
N ALA A 167 13.56 3.03 -10.04
CA ALA A 167 12.66 1.87 -10.04
C ALA A 167 13.27 0.63 -9.36
N PHE A 168 14.59 0.51 -9.28
CA PHE A 168 15.28 -0.59 -8.59
C PHE A 168 15.35 -0.41 -7.06
N ILE A 169 15.24 0.81 -6.56
CA ILE A 169 15.37 1.12 -5.12
C ILE A 169 14.47 0.29 -4.20
N PRO A 170 13.19 0.04 -4.53
CA PRO A 170 12.33 -0.83 -3.70
C PRO A 170 12.78 -2.30 -3.69
N VAL A 171 13.43 -2.79 -4.76
CA VAL A 171 14.02 -4.14 -4.78
C VAL A 171 15.16 -4.22 -3.76
N LEU A 172 16.06 -3.22 -3.78
CA LEU A 172 17.18 -3.13 -2.85
C LEU A 172 16.71 -3.08 -1.39
N HIS A 173 15.61 -2.38 -1.11
CA HIS A 173 14.98 -2.36 0.22
C HIS A 173 14.63 -3.77 0.71
N ASN A 174 13.93 -4.54 -0.11
CA ASN A 174 13.52 -5.88 0.27
C ASN A 174 14.72 -6.83 0.42
N LEU A 175 15.70 -6.75 -0.47
CA LEU A 175 16.93 -7.56 -0.39
C LEU A 175 17.75 -7.25 0.88
N ALA A 176 17.84 -5.99 1.27
CA ALA A 176 18.54 -5.60 2.50
C ALA A 176 17.87 -6.17 3.75
N ILE A 177 16.54 -6.17 3.82
CA ILE A 177 15.82 -6.78 4.94
C ILE A 177 15.97 -8.30 4.93
N ILE A 178 15.90 -8.96 3.75
CA ILE A 178 16.15 -10.40 3.62
C ILE A 178 17.56 -10.74 4.11
N PHE A 179 18.57 -9.98 3.68
CA PHE A 179 19.94 -10.13 4.16
C PHE A 179 20.03 -10.00 5.68
N ALA A 180 19.41 -8.98 6.26
CA ALA A 180 19.40 -8.78 7.70
C ALA A 180 18.75 -9.95 8.45
N MET A 181 17.62 -10.47 7.95
CA MET A 181 16.96 -11.64 8.55
C MET A 181 17.84 -12.90 8.53
N LEU A 182 18.59 -13.13 7.46
CA LEU A 182 19.42 -14.34 7.33
C LEU A 182 20.75 -14.23 8.06
N VAL A 183 21.36 -13.04 8.08
CA VAL A 183 22.73 -12.84 8.57
C VAL A 183 22.77 -12.23 9.97
N LEU A 184 21.92 -11.22 10.24
CA LEU A 184 21.95 -10.51 11.51
C LEU A 184 21.07 -11.15 12.59
N ALA A 185 19.99 -11.84 12.23
CA ALA A 185 19.08 -12.40 13.22
C ALA A 185 19.76 -13.35 14.23
N PRO A 186 20.70 -14.22 13.85
CA PRO A 186 21.40 -15.08 14.79
C PRO A 186 22.30 -14.33 15.78
N LEU A 187 22.64 -13.06 15.51
CA LEU A 187 23.54 -12.25 16.34
C LEU A 187 22.82 -11.54 17.48
N PHE A 188 21.48 -11.51 17.47
CA PHE A 188 20.69 -10.84 18.48
C PHE A 188 20.05 -11.84 19.45
N SER A 189 20.00 -11.49 20.73
CA SER A 189 19.25 -12.22 21.76
C SER A 189 17.76 -12.30 21.44
N ILE A 190 17.21 -11.24 20.85
CA ILE A 190 15.87 -11.18 20.27
C ILE A 190 16.03 -11.07 18.74
N PRO A 191 15.92 -12.18 18.00
CA PRO A 191 16.21 -12.20 16.56
C PRO A 191 15.42 -11.20 15.71
N ALA A 192 14.23 -10.79 16.16
CA ALA A 192 13.39 -9.82 15.48
C ALA A 192 14.01 -8.39 15.40
N TYR A 193 15.02 -8.07 16.20
CA TYR A 193 15.79 -6.83 16.02
C TYR A 193 16.45 -6.74 14.63
N ALA A 194 16.74 -7.88 14.00
CA ALA A 194 17.27 -7.91 12.65
C ALA A 194 16.32 -7.24 11.64
N LEU A 195 15.01 -7.27 11.87
CA LEU A 195 14.02 -6.58 11.02
C LEU A 195 14.20 -5.05 11.11
N ALA A 196 14.36 -4.51 12.33
CA ALA A 196 14.57 -3.07 12.53
C ALA A 196 15.92 -2.61 11.93
N TRP A 197 16.99 -3.36 12.19
CA TRP A 197 18.31 -3.11 11.58
C TRP A 197 18.29 -3.29 10.06
N GLY A 198 17.51 -4.24 9.54
CA GLY A 198 17.31 -4.45 8.11
C GLY A 198 16.68 -3.24 7.43
N VAL A 199 15.71 -2.60 8.07
CA VAL A 199 15.10 -1.35 7.58
C VAL A 199 16.13 -0.22 7.53
N LEU A 200 16.93 -0.04 8.58
CA LEU A 200 17.99 0.97 8.60
C LEU A 200 19.03 0.69 7.54
N LEU A 201 19.52 -0.55 7.44
CA LEU A 201 20.47 -0.99 6.42
C LEU A 201 19.93 -0.73 5.01
N ALA A 202 18.66 -1.01 4.78
CA ALA A 202 18.00 -0.71 3.50
C ALA A 202 18.10 0.78 3.16
N GLY A 203 17.80 1.67 4.10
CA GLY A 203 17.93 3.11 3.90
C GLY A 203 19.34 3.54 3.55
N ILE A 204 20.33 3.06 4.30
CA ILE A 204 21.75 3.36 4.06
C ILE A 204 22.17 2.87 2.66
N LEU A 205 21.86 1.63 2.32
CA LEU A 205 22.22 1.06 1.00
C LEU A 205 21.56 1.82 -0.15
N GLN A 206 20.27 2.15 -0.01
CA GLN A 206 19.54 2.93 -0.99
C GLN A 206 20.18 4.31 -1.22
N PHE A 207 20.56 4.99 -0.14
CA PHE A 207 21.25 6.27 -0.21
C PHE A 207 22.64 6.12 -0.84
N CYS A 208 23.45 5.14 -0.40
CA CYS A 208 24.79 4.88 -0.92
C CYS A 208 24.80 4.50 -2.42
N VAL A 209 23.72 3.91 -2.93
CA VAL A 209 23.57 3.60 -4.35
C VAL A 209 23.10 4.82 -5.15
N MET A 210 22.10 5.52 -4.64
CA MET A 210 21.41 6.60 -5.38
C MET A 210 22.24 7.89 -5.44
N TRP A 211 22.88 8.27 -4.34
CA TRP A 211 23.61 9.54 -4.25
C TRP A 211 24.86 9.60 -5.13
N PRO A 212 25.75 8.58 -5.17
CA PRO A 212 26.85 8.54 -6.12
C PRO A 212 26.39 8.45 -7.58
N ALA A 213 25.27 7.76 -7.85
CA ALA A 213 24.69 7.71 -9.18
C ALA A 213 24.27 9.10 -9.64
N LEU A 214 23.62 9.89 -8.79
CA LEU A 214 23.26 11.28 -9.09
C LEU A 214 24.51 12.12 -9.39
N ALA A 215 25.60 11.92 -8.64
CA ALA A 215 26.87 12.60 -8.89
C ALA A 215 27.49 12.26 -10.26
N ARG A 216 27.35 11.00 -10.73
CA ARG A 216 27.82 10.57 -12.06
C ARG A 216 27.06 11.25 -13.20
N PHE A 217 25.82 11.67 -12.98
CA PHE A 217 25.04 12.45 -13.95
C PHE A 217 25.37 13.95 -13.93
N GLY A 218 26.41 14.37 -13.18
CA GLY A 218 26.85 15.76 -13.10
C GLY A 218 26.07 16.61 -12.11
N VAL A 219 25.19 16.00 -11.32
CA VAL A 219 24.44 16.68 -10.26
C VAL A 219 25.05 16.27 -8.92
N LYS A 220 25.75 17.20 -8.29
CA LYS A 220 26.36 17.02 -6.96
C LYS A 220 25.81 18.11 -6.04
N PRO A 221 24.62 17.92 -5.44
CA PRO A 221 24.08 18.93 -4.53
C PRO A 221 25.03 19.13 -3.34
N ALA A 222 25.43 20.37 -3.11
CA ALA A 222 26.05 20.78 -1.86
C ALA A 222 24.92 21.10 -0.88
N PHE A 223 24.99 20.56 0.36
CA PHE A 223 23.96 20.81 1.38
C PHE A 223 24.07 22.24 1.90
N ARG A 224 23.36 23.18 1.24
CA ARG A 224 23.29 24.58 1.66
C ARG A 224 21.99 24.83 2.37
N LEU A 225 22.06 25.29 3.61
CA LEU A 225 20.89 25.55 4.43
C LEU A 225 20.45 27.02 4.25
N ASP A 226 19.37 27.20 3.50
CA ASP A 226 18.68 28.48 3.41
C ASP A 226 17.17 28.28 3.17
N PHE A 227 16.40 28.44 4.24
CA PHE A 227 14.93 28.37 4.16
C PHE A 227 14.29 29.60 3.51
N LYS A 228 15.04 30.69 3.28
CA LYS A 228 14.56 31.89 2.62
C LYS A 228 14.69 31.82 1.10
N HIS A 229 15.43 30.84 0.59
CA HIS A 229 15.57 30.64 -0.86
C HIS A 229 14.19 30.48 -1.52
N PRO A 230 13.86 31.28 -2.59
CA PRO A 230 12.50 31.31 -3.18
C PRO A 230 11.99 29.93 -3.66
N GLY A 231 12.89 29.15 -4.26
CA GLY A 231 12.54 27.78 -4.72
C GLY A 231 12.22 26.84 -3.57
N VAL A 232 12.93 26.94 -2.44
CA VAL A 232 12.69 26.14 -1.23
C VAL A 232 11.33 26.50 -0.64
N GLN A 233 11.05 27.79 -0.46
CA GLN A 233 9.76 28.26 0.06
C GLN A 233 8.60 27.81 -0.82
N ARG A 234 8.77 27.86 -2.15
CA ARG A 234 7.75 27.44 -3.11
C ARG A 234 7.46 25.93 -2.98
N VAL A 235 8.48 25.09 -2.85
CA VAL A 235 8.31 23.65 -2.63
C VAL A 235 7.58 23.39 -1.32
N PHE A 236 8.00 23.98 -0.19
CA PHE A 236 7.34 23.77 1.09
C PHE A 236 5.89 24.27 1.09
N LYS A 237 5.59 25.40 0.45
CA LYS A 237 4.22 25.91 0.30
C LYS A 237 3.33 24.97 -0.50
N LEU A 238 3.87 24.33 -1.55
CA LEU A 238 3.14 23.34 -2.35
C LEU A 238 3.01 22.00 -1.62
N MET A 239 3.99 21.64 -0.77
CA MET A 239 3.94 20.40 0.03
C MET A 239 2.84 20.43 1.09
N LEU A 240 2.60 21.55 1.75
CA LEU A 240 1.74 21.63 2.93
C LEU A 240 0.32 21.08 2.67
N PRO A 241 -0.41 21.48 1.60
CA PRO A 241 -1.72 20.92 1.28
C PRO A 241 -1.68 19.43 0.95
N THR A 242 -0.62 18.98 0.27
CA THR A 242 -0.47 17.57 -0.13
C THR A 242 -0.12 16.67 1.05
N ILE A 243 0.67 17.17 2.03
CA ILE A 243 0.89 16.49 3.32
C ILE A 243 -0.45 16.27 4.00
N PHE A 244 -1.28 17.31 4.10
CA PHE A 244 -2.56 17.23 4.79
C PHE A 244 -3.49 16.20 4.15
N SER A 245 -3.62 16.22 2.82
CA SER A 245 -4.48 15.27 2.10
C SER A 245 -3.98 13.81 2.17
N SER A 246 -2.66 13.59 2.09
CA SER A 246 -2.08 12.25 2.21
C SER A 246 -2.13 11.71 3.65
N SER A 247 -2.07 12.59 4.65
CA SER A 247 -2.13 12.21 6.07
C SER A 247 -3.47 11.58 6.44
N VAL A 248 -4.58 12.09 5.92
CA VAL A 248 -5.92 11.54 6.23
C VAL A 248 -6.01 10.06 5.85
N ALA A 249 -5.49 9.67 4.67
CA ALA A 249 -5.52 8.27 4.24
C ALA A 249 -4.67 7.35 5.14
N GLN A 250 -3.60 7.87 5.73
CA GLN A 250 -2.71 7.10 6.60
C GLN A 250 -3.21 7.00 8.05
N LEU A 251 -4.04 7.94 8.50
CA LEU A 251 -4.62 7.92 9.84
C LEU A 251 -5.42 6.64 10.12
N ASN A 252 -6.11 6.08 9.12
CA ASN A 252 -6.83 4.82 9.27
C ASN A 252 -5.94 3.67 9.76
N LEU A 253 -4.73 3.53 9.19
CA LEU A 253 -3.78 2.50 9.59
C LEU A 253 -3.25 2.73 11.02
N LEU A 254 -3.01 3.99 11.38
CA LEU A 254 -2.52 4.36 12.71
C LEU A 254 -3.60 4.11 13.78
N VAL A 255 -4.84 4.48 13.51
CA VAL A 255 -5.98 4.22 14.40
C VAL A 255 -6.13 2.72 14.63
N GLY A 256 -6.13 1.90 13.57
CA GLY A 256 -6.18 0.44 13.69
C GLY A 256 -5.06 -0.11 14.58
N THR A 257 -3.86 0.47 14.51
CA THR A 257 -2.71 0.08 15.35
C THR A 257 -2.98 0.36 16.84
N VAL A 258 -3.51 1.53 17.17
CA VAL A 258 -3.83 1.90 18.56
C VAL A 258 -4.90 0.96 19.13
N PHE A 259 -5.98 0.71 18.40
CA PHE A 259 -7.02 -0.22 18.87
C PHE A 259 -6.54 -1.68 18.96
N ALA A 260 -5.66 -2.12 18.05
CA ALA A 260 -5.09 -3.46 18.11
C ALA A 260 -4.23 -3.67 19.38
N SER A 261 -3.69 -2.61 19.97
CA SER A 261 -2.96 -2.70 21.25
C SER A 261 -3.84 -3.05 22.45
N ALA A 262 -5.16 -2.87 22.34
CA ALA A 262 -6.14 -3.30 23.35
C ALA A 262 -6.42 -4.81 23.35
N LEU A 263 -5.88 -5.51 22.36
CA LEU A 263 -6.09 -6.95 22.14
C LEU A 263 -4.85 -7.74 22.54
N VAL A 264 -4.84 -9.02 22.20
CA VAL A 264 -3.65 -9.87 22.40
C VAL A 264 -2.46 -9.33 21.61
N VAL A 265 -1.27 -9.51 22.13
CA VAL A 265 -0.02 -8.93 21.59
C VAL A 265 0.19 -9.30 20.10
N ASN A 266 -0.17 -10.52 19.70
CA ASN A 266 -0.02 -11.01 18.34
C ASN A 266 -0.97 -10.34 17.32
N ALA A 267 -2.02 -9.64 17.78
CA ALA A 267 -3.01 -9.01 16.90
C ALA A 267 -2.40 -8.06 15.85
N GLN A 268 -1.34 -7.33 16.22
CA GLN A 268 -0.62 -6.45 15.29
C GLN A 268 0.01 -7.23 14.12
N SER A 269 0.63 -8.38 14.41
CA SER A 269 1.25 -9.24 13.41
C SER A 269 0.21 -9.93 12.55
N TRP A 270 -0.89 -10.43 13.13
CA TRP A 270 -1.98 -11.06 12.37
C TRP A 270 -2.62 -10.09 11.37
N LEU A 271 -2.87 -8.84 11.79
CA LEU A 271 -3.37 -7.79 10.89
C LEU A 271 -2.33 -7.42 9.82
N TYR A 272 -1.05 -7.40 10.15
CA TYR A 272 0.01 -7.14 9.18
C TYR A 272 0.03 -8.17 8.05
N TYR A 273 0.00 -9.48 8.38
CA TYR A 273 0.00 -10.53 7.36
C TYR A 273 -1.32 -10.57 6.56
N SER A 274 -2.45 -10.27 7.20
CA SER A 274 -3.73 -10.18 6.48
C SER A 274 -3.75 -9.04 5.48
N ASP A 275 -3.21 -7.86 5.83
CA ASP A 275 -3.06 -6.72 4.93
C ASP A 275 -2.26 -7.12 3.67
N ARG A 276 -1.19 -7.92 3.81
CA ARG A 276 -0.35 -8.35 2.69
C ARG A 276 -1.10 -9.16 1.65
N LEU A 277 -1.96 -10.07 2.10
CA LEU A 277 -2.77 -10.89 1.19
C LEU A 277 -3.87 -10.08 0.51
N THR A 278 -4.54 -9.20 1.23
CA THR A 278 -5.63 -8.37 0.70
C THR A 278 -5.13 -7.24 -0.20
N GLU A 279 -3.91 -6.74 0.00
CA GLU A 279 -3.27 -5.77 -0.89
C GLU A 279 -2.94 -6.33 -2.28
N PHE A 280 -2.83 -7.65 -2.44
CA PHE A 280 -2.41 -8.26 -3.70
C PHE A 280 -3.40 -8.01 -4.86
N PRO A 281 -4.71 -8.35 -4.75
CA PRO A 281 -5.68 -8.03 -5.79
C PRO A 281 -5.82 -6.53 -6.04
N LEU A 282 -5.81 -5.73 -4.97
CA LEU A 282 -5.91 -4.28 -5.05
C LEU A 282 -4.75 -3.66 -5.83
N GLY A 283 -3.53 -4.12 -5.54
CA GLY A 283 -2.32 -3.62 -6.19
C GLY A 283 -2.17 -4.09 -7.64
N LEU A 284 -2.67 -5.27 -7.99
CA LEU A 284 -2.57 -5.81 -9.34
C LEU A 284 -3.64 -5.18 -10.27
N PHE A 285 -4.89 -5.20 -9.87
CA PHE A 285 -6.01 -4.81 -10.72
C PHE A 285 -6.51 -3.38 -10.43
N GLY A 286 -6.63 -3.00 -9.16
CA GLY A 286 -7.15 -1.68 -8.80
C GLY A 286 -6.25 -0.54 -9.29
N VAL A 287 -4.93 -0.69 -9.14
CA VAL A 287 -3.97 0.31 -9.64
C VAL A 287 -3.94 0.34 -11.16
N ALA A 288 -3.99 -0.82 -11.83
CA ALA A 288 -3.99 -0.89 -13.30
C ALA A 288 -5.20 -0.14 -13.90
N ILE A 289 -6.40 -0.39 -13.39
CA ILE A 289 -7.63 0.30 -13.85
C ILE A 289 -7.54 1.80 -13.54
N GLY A 290 -7.12 2.18 -12.34
CA GLY A 290 -6.99 3.58 -11.94
C GLY A 290 -6.02 4.38 -12.81
N THR A 291 -4.91 3.78 -13.25
CA THR A 291 -3.92 4.45 -14.11
C THR A 291 -4.41 4.66 -15.54
N VAL A 292 -5.27 3.78 -16.04
CA VAL A 292 -5.86 3.90 -17.38
C VAL A 292 -7.03 4.89 -17.39
N ILE A 293 -7.87 4.87 -16.33
CA ILE A 293 -9.10 5.64 -16.32
C ILE A 293 -8.86 7.15 -16.17
N LEU A 294 -7.87 7.58 -15.37
CA LEU A 294 -7.63 9.00 -15.09
C LEU A 294 -7.30 9.82 -16.35
N PRO A 295 -6.35 9.43 -17.22
CA PRO A 295 -6.08 10.18 -18.44
C PRO A 295 -7.28 10.20 -19.41
N HIS A 296 -8.07 9.12 -19.42
CA HIS A 296 -9.26 9.03 -20.26
C HIS A 296 -10.35 10.00 -19.78
N LEU A 297 -10.67 9.98 -18.48
CA LEU A 297 -11.65 10.92 -17.89
C LEU A 297 -11.20 12.38 -18.06
N SER A 298 -9.91 12.68 -17.88
CA SER A 298 -9.37 14.03 -18.08
C SER A 298 -9.54 14.52 -19.50
N ARG A 299 -9.33 13.67 -20.51
CA ARG A 299 -9.56 14.00 -21.93
C ARG A 299 -11.02 14.27 -22.22
N GLN A 300 -11.92 13.41 -21.72
CA GLN A 300 -13.36 13.59 -21.93
C GLN A 300 -13.88 14.87 -21.24
N HIS A 301 -13.35 15.17 -20.06
CA HIS A 301 -13.68 16.41 -19.35
C HIS A 301 -13.19 17.64 -20.10
N ALA A 302 -11.94 17.65 -20.57
CA ALA A 302 -11.38 18.76 -21.36
C ALA A 302 -12.11 18.98 -22.71
N ALA A 303 -12.66 17.90 -23.29
CA ALA A 303 -13.47 17.95 -24.50
C ALA A 303 -14.96 18.27 -24.23
N GLU A 304 -15.34 18.53 -22.97
CA GLU A 304 -16.72 18.75 -22.52
C GLU A 304 -17.70 17.63 -22.91
N ASN A 305 -17.19 16.43 -23.19
CA ASN A 305 -17.96 15.28 -23.63
C ASN A 305 -18.51 14.52 -22.40
N ARG A 306 -19.67 14.95 -21.92
CA ARG A 306 -20.34 14.35 -20.76
C ARG A 306 -20.73 12.89 -20.95
N GLU A 307 -21.18 12.54 -22.17
CA GLU A 307 -21.57 11.17 -22.47
C GLU A 307 -20.37 10.21 -22.52
N GLY A 308 -19.28 10.62 -23.16
CA GLY A 308 -18.02 9.87 -23.17
C GLY A 308 -17.43 9.73 -21.77
N TYR A 309 -17.54 10.78 -20.94
CA TYR A 309 -17.13 10.74 -19.53
C TYR A 309 -17.93 9.71 -18.74
N ASN A 310 -19.27 9.75 -18.85
CA ASN A 310 -20.16 8.81 -18.15
C ASN A 310 -19.90 7.36 -18.58
N ARG A 311 -19.76 7.10 -19.90
CA ARG A 311 -19.45 5.76 -20.42
C ARG A 311 -18.11 5.23 -19.90
N ALA A 312 -17.07 6.06 -19.90
CA ALA A 312 -15.76 5.68 -19.38
C ALA A 312 -15.81 5.33 -17.89
N LEU A 313 -16.51 6.14 -17.10
CA LEU A 313 -16.67 5.89 -15.66
C LEU A 313 -17.48 4.61 -15.41
N ASP A 314 -18.59 4.42 -16.13
CA ASP A 314 -19.45 3.24 -16.04
C ASP A 314 -18.69 1.95 -16.40
N TRP A 315 -17.90 2.00 -17.48
CA TRP A 315 -17.01 0.91 -17.86
C TRP A 315 -16.00 0.58 -16.75
N GLY A 316 -15.32 1.59 -16.18
CA GLY A 316 -14.35 1.40 -15.10
C GLY A 316 -14.97 0.75 -13.87
N LEU A 317 -16.17 1.19 -13.47
CA LEU A 317 -16.91 0.63 -12.35
C LEU A 317 -17.35 -0.83 -12.63
N LYS A 318 -17.82 -1.12 -13.85
CA LYS A 318 -18.17 -2.48 -14.28
C LYS A 318 -16.95 -3.41 -14.26
N MET A 319 -15.77 -2.94 -14.73
CA MET A 319 -14.55 -3.73 -14.73
C MET A 319 -14.07 -4.03 -13.29
N VAL A 320 -14.18 -3.07 -12.40
CA VAL A 320 -13.86 -3.30 -10.99
C VAL A 320 -14.78 -4.34 -10.36
N CYS A 321 -16.10 -4.27 -10.62
CA CYS A 321 -17.04 -5.28 -10.10
C CYS A 321 -16.73 -6.67 -10.67
N LEU A 322 -16.44 -6.75 -11.99
CA LEU A 322 -16.12 -8.01 -12.67
C LEU A 322 -14.90 -8.74 -12.08
N ILE A 323 -13.92 -8.00 -11.59
CA ILE A 323 -12.68 -8.56 -11.04
C ILE A 323 -12.72 -8.56 -9.51
N GLY A 324 -13.18 -7.49 -8.88
CA GLY A 324 -13.10 -7.29 -7.43
C GLY A 324 -14.04 -8.20 -6.64
N ILE A 325 -15.25 -8.46 -7.14
CA ILE A 325 -16.21 -9.33 -6.46
C ILE A 325 -15.70 -10.78 -6.41
N PRO A 326 -15.32 -11.42 -7.54
CA PRO A 326 -14.78 -12.79 -7.49
C PRO A 326 -13.43 -12.85 -6.75
N ALA A 327 -12.58 -11.82 -6.81
CA ALA A 327 -11.34 -11.78 -6.05
C ALA A 327 -11.60 -11.76 -4.52
N ALA A 328 -12.58 -10.98 -4.07
CA ALA A 328 -12.97 -10.94 -2.67
C ALA A 328 -13.51 -12.29 -2.19
N VAL A 329 -14.46 -12.87 -2.92
CA VAL A 329 -15.05 -14.18 -2.58
C VAL A 329 -14.02 -15.30 -2.66
N GLY A 330 -13.13 -15.27 -3.65
CA GLY A 330 -12.03 -16.21 -3.79
C GLY A 330 -11.06 -16.15 -2.62
N LEU A 331 -10.71 -14.95 -2.15
CA LEU A 331 -9.88 -14.76 -0.96
C LEU A 331 -10.57 -15.24 0.32
N VAL A 332 -11.86 -14.99 0.49
CA VAL A 332 -12.63 -15.54 1.61
C VAL A 332 -12.64 -17.07 1.55
N ALA A 333 -12.93 -17.63 0.39
CA ALA A 333 -12.98 -19.09 0.21
C ALA A 333 -11.64 -19.78 0.44
N LEU A 334 -10.55 -19.12 0.08
CA LEU A 334 -9.19 -19.65 0.15
C LEU A 334 -8.34 -19.01 1.27
N ALA A 335 -8.93 -18.28 2.20
CA ALA A 335 -8.16 -17.56 3.23
C ALA A 335 -7.26 -18.50 4.04
N GLU A 336 -7.81 -19.57 4.59
CA GLU A 336 -7.07 -20.57 5.36
C GLU A 336 -6.07 -21.36 4.49
N PRO A 337 -6.46 -21.94 3.33
CA PRO A 337 -5.53 -22.54 2.38
C PRO A 337 -4.36 -21.66 1.99
N LEU A 338 -4.61 -20.38 1.71
CA LEU A 338 -3.58 -19.41 1.38
C LEU A 338 -2.62 -19.19 2.55
N CYS A 339 -3.16 -18.92 3.75
CA CYS A 339 -2.35 -18.69 4.95
C CYS A 339 -1.53 -19.95 5.29
N ALA A 340 -2.14 -21.14 5.23
CA ALA A 340 -1.45 -22.40 5.50
C ALA A 340 -0.33 -22.69 4.48
N THR A 341 -0.60 -22.44 3.19
CA THR A 341 0.38 -22.70 2.15
C THR A 341 1.54 -21.72 2.16
N LEU A 342 1.25 -20.44 2.43
CA LEU A 342 2.25 -19.38 2.32
C LEU A 342 3.01 -19.15 3.64
N PHE A 343 2.33 -19.14 4.77
CA PHE A 343 2.91 -18.69 6.02
C PHE A 343 3.14 -19.80 7.05
N GLN A 344 2.37 -20.90 7.06
CA GLN A 344 2.46 -21.94 8.08
C GLN A 344 3.73 -22.79 7.91
N HIS A 345 4.88 -22.14 8.16
CA HIS A 345 6.21 -22.72 8.15
C HIS A 345 7.03 -22.21 9.32
N GLY A 346 7.94 -23.04 9.85
CA GLY A 346 8.85 -22.65 10.92
C GLY A 346 8.13 -22.20 12.19
N LYS A 347 8.26 -20.90 12.55
CA LYS A 347 7.65 -20.32 13.76
C LYS A 347 6.20 -19.85 13.59
N PHE A 348 5.68 -19.85 12.39
CA PHE A 348 4.28 -19.47 12.14
C PHE A 348 3.38 -20.68 12.38
N THR A 349 2.54 -20.61 13.41
CA THR A 349 1.76 -21.74 13.92
C THR A 349 0.44 -21.95 13.17
N ALA A 350 -0.25 -23.06 13.45
CA ALA A 350 -1.61 -23.30 12.96
C ALA A 350 -2.61 -22.30 13.55
N GLU A 351 -2.42 -21.88 14.81
CA GLU A 351 -3.23 -20.83 15.44
C GLU A 351 -3.06 -19.50 14.69
N ASP A 352 -1.82 -19.10 14.39
CA ASP A 352 -1.55 -17.90 13.58
C ASP A 352 -2.22 -17.97 12.22
N THR A 353 -2.18 -19.15 11.58
CA THR A 353 -2.85 -19.41 10.29
C THR A 353 -4.34 -19.15 10.41
N HIS A 354 -4.97 -19.68 11.43
CA HIS A 354 -6.40 -19.50 11.69
C HIS A 354 -6.73 -18.02 11.94
N MET A 355 -6.01 -17.35 12.84
CA MET A 355 -6.24 -15.95 13.19
C MET A 355 -6.03 -15.01 12.00
N VAL A 356 -4.96 -15.21 11.22
CA VAL A 356 -4.71 -14.42 10.00
C VAL A 356 -5.79 -14.69 8.95
N SER A 357 -6.24 -15.94 8.77
CA SER A 357 -7.28 -16.27 7.79
C SER A 357 -8.62 -15.63 8.09
N LEU A 358 -8.99 -15.54 9.37
CA LEU A 358 -10.19 -14.81 9.79
C LEU A 358 -10.10 -13.31 9.46
N ALA A 359 -8.95 -12.69 9.72
CA ALA A 359 -8.71 -11.28 9.38
C ALA A 359 -8.71 -11.05 7.86
N VAL A 360 -8.10 -11.95 7.07
CA VAL A 360 -8.15 -11.92 5.59
C VAL A 360 -9.59 -11.99 5.12
N SER A 361 -10.39 -12.91 5.65
CA SER A 361 -11.80 -13.07 5.29
C SER A 361 -12.60 -11.80 5.56
N ALA A 362 -12.46 -11.23 6.76
CA ALA A 362 -13.14 -10.01 7.16
C ALA A 362 -12.74 -8.81 6.25
N MET A 363 -11.45 -8.64 5.98
CA MET A 363 -10.94 -7.52 5.17
C MET A 363 -11.29 -7.68 3.68
N SER A 364 -11.36 -8.92 3.19
CA SER A 364 -11.67 -9.21 1.78
C SER A 364 -13.06 -8.71 1.36
N ILE A 365 -14.00 -8.58 2.28
CA ILE A 365 -15.33 -7.98 2.05
C ILE A 365 -15.19 -6.56 1.49
N GLY A 366 -14.16 -5.82 1.91
CA GLY A 366 -13.90 -4.46 1.46
C GLY A 366 -13.20 -4.34 0.10
N ILE A 367 -12.63 -5.42 -0.45
CA ILE A 367 -11.81 -5.36 -1.68
C ILE A 367 -12.54 -4.71 -2.86
N PRO A 368 -13.80 -5.08 -3.19
CA PRO A 368 -14.51 -4.42 -4.29
C PRO A 368 -14.63 -2.91 -4.07
N ALA A 369 -14.92 -2.48 -2.84
CA ALA A 369 -15.05 -1.07 -2.51
C ALA A 369 -13.72 -0.31 -2.58
N PHE A 370 -12.62 -0.91 -2.10
CA PHE A 370 -11.28 -0.35 -2.25
C PHE A 370 -10.89 -0.18 -3.71
N MET A 371 -11.22 -1.15 -4.56
CA MET A 371 -10.98 -1.08 -5.99
C MET A 371 -11.89 -0.04 -6.67
N LEU A 372 -13.18 0.05 -6.30
CA LEU A 372 -14.11 1.09 -6.78
C LEU A 372 -13.57 2.49 -6.48
N SER A 373 -12.99 2.69 -5.29
CA SER A 373 -12.37 3.97 -4.94
C SER A 373 -11.23 4.36 -5.89
N LYS A 374 -10.51 3.38 -6.49
CA LYS A 374 -9.46 3.66 -7.50
C LYS A 374 -9.99 4.16 -8.84
N VAL A 375 -11.29 4.02 -9.09
CA VAL A 375 -11.99 4.57 -10.27
C VAL A 375 -12.72 5.85 -9.90
N LEU A 376 -13.37 5.89 -8.73
CA LEU A 376 -14.17 7.03 -8.29
C LEU A 376 -13.31 8.26 -7.95
N LEU A 377 -12.14 8.09 -7.31
CA LEU A 377 -11.24 9.20 -7.00
C LEU A 377 -10.73 9.93 -8.25
N PRO A 378 -10.23 9.25 -9.31
CA PRO A 378 -9.95 9.85 -10.60
C PRO A 378 -11.09 10.68 -11.20
N ALA A 379 -12.35 10.30 -10.97
CA ALA A 379 -13.47 11.05 -11.47
C ALA A 379 -13.62 12.45 -10.85
N PHE A 380 -13.19 12.64 -9.61
CA PHE A 380 -13.08 13.97 -9.00
C PHE A 380 -11.81 14.69 -9.44
N TYR A 381 -10.67 14.01 -9.47
CA TYR A 381 -9.38 14.62 -9.81
C TYR A 381 -9.33 15.12 -11.26
N SER A 382 -9.95 14.41 -12.21
CA SER A 382 -10.05 14.84 -13.61
C SER A 382 -10.82 16.15 -13.79
N ARG A 383 -11.65 16.52 -12.81
CA ARG A 383 -12.42 17.78 -12.74
C ARG A 383 -11.76 18.82 -11.83
N HIS A 384 -10.51 18.58 -11.40
CA HIS A 384 -9.77 19.43 -10.44
C HIS A 384 -10.42 19.55 -9.05
N ASP A 385 -11.38 18.69 -8.71
CA ASP A 385 -11.98 18.62 -7.38
C ASP A 385 -11.18 17.69 -6.46
N THR A 386 -10.34 18.26 -5.62
CA THR A 386 -9.60 17.55 -4.58
C THR A 386 -10.25 17.68 -3.19
N LYS A 387 -11.16 18.66 -3.04
CA LYS A 387 -11.78 18.98 -1.75
C LYS A 387 -12.84 17.96 -1.35
N THR A 388 -13.66 17.52 -2.30
CA THR A 388 -14.74 16.56 -2.06
C THR A 388 -14.18 15.19 -1.62
N PRO A 389 -13.21 14.58 -2.34
CA PRO A 389 -12.57 13.34 -1.87
C PRO A 389 -11.90 13.48 -0.49
N MET A 390 -11.28 14.62 -0.20
CA MET A 390 -10.68 14.87 1.12
C MET A 390 -11.73 14.88 2.24
N ARG A 391 -12.88 15.54 2.03
CA ARG A 391 -13.98 15.53 3.00
C ARG A 391 -14.52 14.13 3.24
N VAL A 392 -14.73 13.36 2.18
CA VAL A 392 -15.16 11.95 2.27
C VAL A 392 -14.13 11.12 3.02
N ALA A 393 -12.83 11.32 2.76
CA ALA A 393 -11.77 10.62 3.47
C ALA A 393 -11.78 10.91 4.99
N VAL A 394 -12.00 12.17 5.40
CA VAL A 394 -12.15 12.54 6.83
C VAL A 394 -13.33 11.82 7.46
N TRP A 395 -14.50 11.83 6.81
CA TRP A 395 -15.67 11.08 7.30
C TRP A 395 -15.41 9.58 7.36
N THR A 396 -14.69 9.03 6.38
CA THR A 396 -14.29 7.62 6.36
C THR A 396 -13.45 7.26 7.58
N VAL A 397 -12.50 8.12 7.98
CA VAL A 397 -11.69 7.92 9.20
C VAL A 397 -12.59 7.91 10.44
N LEU A 398 -13.50 8.88 10.57
CA LEU A 398 -14.42 8.95 11.70
C LEU A 398 -15.33 7.70 11.78
N VAL A 399 -15.90 7.29 10.65
CA VAL A 399 -16.70 6.05 10.56
C VAL A 399 -15.86 4.85 10.95
N ASN A 400 -14.62 4.75 10.47
CA ASN A 400 -13.73 3.64 10.82
C ASN A 400 -13.43 3.59 12.32
N VAL A 401 -13.14 4.74 12.96
CA VAL A 401 -12.92 4.81 14.42
C VAL A 401 -14.13 4.29 15.19
N VAL A 402 -15.33 4.74 14.82
CA VAL A 402 -16.57 4.31 15.48
C VAL A 402 -16.81 2.82 15.27
N LEU A 403 -16.61 2.31 14.05
CA LEU A 403 -16.79 0.89 13.75
C LEU A 403 -15.76 0.01 14.47
N ILE A 404 -14.49 0.42 14.51
CA ILE A 404 -13.46 -0.31 15.26
C ILE A 404 -13.84 -0.37 16.73
N ALA A 405 -14.14 0.78 17.33
CA ALA A 405 -14.55 0.83 18.74
C ALA A 405 -15.76 -0.07 19.02
N SER A 406 -16.78 -0.02 18.15
CA SER A 406 -17.99 -0.83 18.29
C SER A 406 -17.72 -2.33 18.15
N PHE A 407 -17.03 -2.74 17.09
CA PHE A 407 -16.79 -4.18 16.82
C PHE A 407 -15.82 -4.78 17.83
N VAL A 408 -14.73 -4.09 18.17
CA VAL A 408 -13.78 -4.57 19.17
C VAL A 408 -14.45 -4.67 20.55
N SER A 409 -15.24 -3.66 20.95
CA SER A 409 -15.95 -3.71 22.22
C SER A 409 -17.00 -4.83 22.28
N LEU A 410 -17.77 -5.01 21.20
CA LEU A 410 -18.76 -6.08 21.09
C LEU A 410 -18.12 -7.46 21.17
N MET A 411 -17.02 -7.68 20.41
CA MET A 411 -16.32 -8.97 20.39
C MET A 411 -15.64 -9.26 21.72
N ARG A 412 -15.10 -8.26 22.41
CA ARG A 412 -14.56 -8.41 23.76
C ARG A 412 -15.64 -8.72 24.78
N TRP A 413 -16.80 -8.04 24.70
CA TRP A 413 -17.95 -8.33 25.56
C TRP A 413 -18.48 -9.76 25.36
N ALA A 414 -18.44 -10.26 24.12
CA ALA A 414 -18.80 -11.62 23.77
C ALA A 414 -17.65 -12.64 24.03
N GLU A 415 -16.54 -12.22 24.62
CA GLU A 415 -15.35 -13.04 24.94
C GLU A 415 -14.77 -13.80 23.73
N LEU A 416 -14.89 -13.22 22.53
CA LEU A 416 -14.43 -13.86 21.31
C LEU A 416 -12.90 -13.73 21.17
N PRO A 417 -12.15 -14.85 20.98
CA PRO A 417 -10.68 -14.82 20.91
C PRO A 417 -10.13 -14.12 19.66
N TYR A 418 -10.95 -13.86 18.66
CA TYR A 418 -10.60 -13.26 17.38
C TYR A 418 -11.04 -11.79 17.23
N ALA A 419 -11.06 -11.02 18.32
CA ALA A 419 -11.49 -9.62 18.31
C ALA A 419 -10.70 -8.71 17.34
N HIS A 420 -9.49 -9.09 16.92
CA HIS A 420 -8.72 -8.41 15.87
C HIS A 420 -9.42 -8.40 14.50
N THR A 421 -10.30 -9.38 14.23
CA THR A 421 -11.12 -9.40 13.00
C THR A 421 -12.13 -8.26 12.96
N GLY A 422 -12.53 -7.74 14.13
CA GLY A 422 -13.35 -6.54 14.23
C GLY A 422 -12.68 -5.30 13.63
N ILE A 423 -11.36 -5.17 13.78
CA ILE A 423 -10.58 -4.09 13.14
C ILE A 423 -10.54 -4.27 11.63
N ALA A 424 -10.32 -5.50 11.15
CA ALA A 424 -10.32 -5.83 9.73
C ALA A 424 -11.69 -5.56 9.08
N LEU A 425 -12.77 -6.00 9.74
CA LEU A 425 -14.14 -5.76 9.29
C LEU A 425 -14.52 -4.28 9.30
N ALA A 426 -14.14 -3.54 10.34
CA ALA A 426 -14.35 -2.10 10.41
C ALA A 426 -13.68 -1.37 9.25
N THR A 427 -12.44 -1.75 8.93
CA THR A 427 -11.68 -1.20 7.79
C THR A 427 -12.39 -1.50 6.46
N ALA A 428 -12.89 -2.73 6.28
CA ALA A 428 -13.69 -3.12 5.12
C ALA A 428 -14.97 -2.29 4.99
N MET A 429 -15.73 -2.14 6.08
CA MET A 429 -16.97 -1.34 6.11
C MET A 429 -16.72 0.15 5.88
N ALA A 430 -15.64 0.70 6.43
CA ALA A 430 -15.23 2.07 6.16
C ALA A 430 -14.84 2.27 4.68
N GLY A 431 -14.21 1.28 4.06
CA GLY A 431 -13.94 1.27 2.61
C GLY A 431 -15.22 1.26 1.78
N ILE A 432 -16.22 0.48 2.19
CA ILE A 432 -17.54 0.44 1.55
C ILE A 432 -18.23 1.80 1.69
N PHE A 433 -18.20 2.40 2.89
CA PHE A 433 -18.72 3.75 3.11
C PHE A 433 -18.03 4.78 2.19
N ASN A 434 -16.69 4.74 2.10
CA ASN A 434 -15.93 5.65 1.24
C ASN A 434 -16.35 5.54 -0.23
N ALA A 435 -16.41 4.34 -0.77
CA ALA A 435 -16.81 4.11 -2.17
C ALA A 435 -18.27 4.53 -2.41
N ALA A 436 -19.18 4.18 -1.49
CA ALA A 436 -20.59 4.54 -1.58
C ALA A 436 -20.79 6.06 -1.52
N ALA A 437 -20.10 6.75 -0.61
CA ALA A 437 -20.17 8.21 -0.48
C ALA A 437 -19.66 8.93 -1.75
N LEU A 438 -18.51 8.48 -2.29
CA LEU A 438 -17.98 9.03 -3.55
C LEU A 438 -18.93 8.80 -4.73
N ALA A 439 -19.47 7.59 -4.88
CA ALA A 439 -20.43 7.26 -5.94
C ALA A 439 -21.73 8.07 -5.81
N TRP A 440 -22.24 8.19 -4.58
CA TRP A 440 -23.44 8.98 -4.30
C TRP A 440 -23.27 10.46 -4.65
N LEU A 441 -22.11 11.06 -4.30
CA LEU A 441 -21.81 12.45 -4.64
C LEU A 441 -21.71 12.67 -6.14
N LEU A 442 -21.02 11.79 -6.88
CA LEU A 442 -20.97 11.87 -8.36
C LEU A 442 -22.35 11.76 -8.98
N HIS A 443 -23.21 10.89 -8.44
CA HIS A 443 -24.59 10.75 -8.90
C HIS A 443 -25.42 12.01 -8.59
N ARG A 444 -25.34 12.53 -7.37
CA ARG A 444 -26.05 13.73 -6.91
C ARG A 444 -25.65 14.98 -7.72
N GLU A 445 -24.39 15.10 -8.07
CA GLU A 445 -23.87 16.19 -8.91
C GLU A 445 -24.25 16.04 -10.40
N GLY A 446 -24.91 14.94 -10.77
CA GLY A 446 -25.30 14.64 -12.17
C GLY A 446 -24.11 14.31 -13.08
N VAL A 447 -22.94 14.04 -12.50
CA VAL A 447 -21.71 13.68 -13.22
C VAL A 447 -21.74 12.23 -13.67
N TYR A 448 -22.27 11.36 -12.83
CA TYR A 448 -22.44 9.94 -13.14
C TYR A 448 -23.90 9.53 -13.10
N ARG A 449 -24.34 8.88 -14.17
CA ARG A 449 -25.64 8.23 -14.26
C ARG A 449 -25.41 6.79 -14.69
N PRO A 450 -25.77 5.80 -13.84
CA PRO A 450 -25.62 4.40 -14.21
C PRO A 450 -26.34 4.09 -15.51
N GLU A 451 -25.67 3.41 -16.43
CA GLU A 451 -26.28 2.95 -17.67
C GLU A 451 -27.29 1.83 -17.41
N ALA A 452 -28.23 1.63 -18.31
CA ALA A 452 -29.20 0.54 -18.23
C ALA A 452 -28.48 -0.83 -18.21
N GLY A 453 -29.04 -1.78 -17.48
CA GLY A 453 -28.52 -3.15 -17.44
C GLY A 453 -27.57 -3.46 -16.27
N TRP A 454 -27.29 -2.52 -15.37
CA TRP A 454 -26.45 -2.76 -14.18
C TRP A 454 -26.92 -3.94 -13.32
N LEU A 455 -28.23 -4.05 -13.10
CA LEU A 455 -28.77 -5.16 -12.30
C LEU A 455 -28.46 -6.53 -12.94
N VAL A 456 -28.69 -6.63 -14.25
CA VAL A 456 -28.40 -7.87 -14.99
C VAL A 456 -26.90 -8.16 -14.99
N TRP A 457 -26.06 -7.13 -15.13
CA TRP A 457 -24.61 -7.25 -15.07
C TRP A 457 -24.15 -7.77 -13.71
N LEU A 458 -24.64 -7.19 -12.62
CA LEU A 458 -24.31 -7.63 -11.26
C LEU A 458 -24.81 -9.04 -10.97
N LEU A 459 -26.04 -9.39 -11.38
CA LEU A 459 -26.58 -10.74 -11.21
C LEU A 459 -25.71 -11.79 -11.92
N ARG A 460 -25.24 -11.51 -13.14
CA ARG A 460 -24.31 -12.42 -13.85
C ARG A 460 -23.01 -12.61 -13.09
N ILE A 461 -22.43 -11.55 -12.55
CA ILE A 461 -21.22 -11.62 -11.72
C ILE A 461 -21.47 -12.43 -10.47
N VAL A 462 -22.57 -12.20 -9.76
CA VAL A 462 -22.91 -12.91 -8.54
C VAL A 462 -23.10 -14.41 -8.80
N VAL A 463 -23.84 -14.79 -9.85
CA VAL A 463 -24.07 -16.21 -10.20
C VAL A 463 -22.76 -16.87 -10.63
N ALA A 464 -21.93 -16.20 -11.44
CA ALA A 464 -20.62 -16.72 -11.84
C ALA A 464 -19.67 -16.87 -10.64
N THR A 465 -19.72 -15.92 -9.70
CA THR A 465 -18.94 -15.97 -8.46
C THR A 465 -19.43 -17.08 -7.52
N ALA A 466 -20.73 -17.32 -7.45
CA ALA A 466 -21.30 -18.43 -6.69
C ALA A 466 -20.86 -19.79 -7.26
N ALA A 467 -20.84 -19.95 -8.58
CA ALA A 467 -20.32 -21.14 -9.25
C ALA A 467 -18.81 -21.33 -8.96
N MET A 468 -18.01 -20.26 -9.03
CA MET A 468 -16.61 -20.27 -8.62
C MET A 468 -16.44 -20.74 -7.17
N TRP A 469 -17.22 -20.16 -6.26
CA TRP A 469 -17.17 -20.51 -4.85
C TRP A 469 -17.52 -21.98 -4.60
N ALA A 470 -18.55 -22.50 -5.28
CA ALA A 470 -18.94 -23.91 -5.17
C ALA A 470 -17.82 -24.85 -5.61
N VAL A 471 -17.13 -24.53 -6.72
CA VAL A 471 -15.99 -25.33 -7.22
C VAL A 471 -14.81 -25.28 -6.23
N VAL A 472 -14.47 -24.10 -5.74
CA VAL A 472 -13.40 -23.93 -4.75
C VAL A 472 -13.74 -24.66 -3.45
N TRP A 473 -14.99 -24.59 -3.00
CA TRP A 473 -15.47 -25.31 -1.83
C TRP A 473 -15.37 -26.83 -2.00
N ALA A 474 -15.76 -27.34 -3.18
CA ALA A 474 -15.65 -28.77 -3.48
C ALA A 474 -14.18 -29.25 -3.44
N VAL A 475 -13.25 -28.47 -3.98
CA VAL A 475 -11.80 -28.77 -3.89
C VAL A 475 -11.35 -28.76 -2.43
N ARG A 476 -11.75 -27.77 -1.63
CA ARG A 476 -11.41 -27.70 -0.20
C ARG A 476 -11.96 -28.89 0.57
N PHE A 477 -13.21 -29.26 0.31
CA PHE A 477 -13.85 -30.40 0.96
C PHE A 477 -13.11 -31.71 0.63
N HIS A 478 -12.68 -31.88 -0.61
CA HIS A 478 -11.89 -33.06 -1.03
C HIS A 478 -10.53 -33.13 -0.36
N VAL A 479 -9.86 -31.99 -0.20
CA VAL A 479 -8.51 -31.90 0.40
C VAL A 479 -8.55 -32.04 1.93
N GLY A 480 -9.59 -31.55 2.59
CA GLY A 480 -9.73 -31.57 4.04
C GLY A 480 -8.79 -30.61 4.76
N ASP A 481 -8.00 -31.10 5.72
CA ASP A 481 -7.13 -30.27 6.55
C ASP A 481 -5.83 -29.88 5.80
N TRP A 482 -5.77 -28.62 5.37
CA TRP A 482 -4.63 -28.04 4.67
C TRP A 482 -3.38 -27.93 5.55
N GLY A 483 -3.58 -27.77 6.86
CA GLY A 483 -2.49 -27.64 7.82
C GLY A 483 -1.64 -28.91 7.95
N GLN A 484 -2.21 -30.06 7.65
CA GLN A 484 -1.52 -31.36 7.76
C GLN A 484 -0.86 -31.82 6.47
N LEU A 485 -1.16 -31.19 5.32
CA LEU A 485 -0.56 -31.56 4.04
C LEU A 485 0.94 -31.22 3.97
N PRO A 486 1.76 -32.04 3.31
CA PRO A 486 3.12 -31.66 2.95
C PRO A 486 3.15 -30.39 2.09
N GLY A 487 4.16 -29.52 2.27
CA GLY A 487 4.20 -28.20 1.65
C GLY A 487 3.99 -28.19 0.13
N LEU A 488 4.59 -29.14 -0.60
CA LEU A 488 4.39 -29.25 -2.05
C LEU A 488 2.93 -29.55 -2.42
N TYR A 489 2.26 -30.43 -1.67
CA TYR A 489 0.86 -30.76 -1.93
C TYR A 489 -0.06 -29.58 -1.60
N ARG A 490 0.25 -28.76 -0.57
CA ARG A 490 -0.48 -27.50 -0.31
C ARG A 490 -0.42 -26.59 -1.53
N VAL A 491 0.77 -26.39 -2.08
CA VAL A 491 0.97 -25.53 -3.26
C VAL A 491 0.20 -26.08 -4.47
N LEU A 492 0.32 -27.39 -4.76
CA LEU A 492 -0.36 -28.02 -5.90
C LEU A 492 -1.89 -27.88 -5.78
N TRP A 493 -2.47 -28.22 -4.63
CA TRP A 493 -3.91 -28.11 -4.42
C TRP A 493 -4.40 -26.66 -4.40
N LEU A 494 -3.60 -25.72 -3.90
CA LEU A 494 -3.92 -24.29 -3.98
C LEU A 494 -3.97 -23.82 -5.44
N VAL A 495 -2.99 -24.21 -6.25
CA VAL A 495 -2.99 -23.89 -7.69
C VAL A 495 -4.21 -24.51 -8.38
N VAL A 496 -4.54 -25.77 -8.07
CA VAL A 496 -5.74 -26.45 -8.61
C VAL A 496 -7.01 -25.70 -8.19
N ALA A 497 -7.16 -25.33 -6.92
CA ALA A 497 -8.34 -24.61 -6.43
C ALA A 497 -8.51 -23.24 -7.10
N VAL A 498 -7.41 -22.49 -7.22
CA VAL A 498 -7.41 -21.17 -7.90
C VAL A 498 -7.72 -21.33 -9.39
N ALA A 499 -7.06 -22.28 -10.08
CA ALA A 499 -7.26 -22.49 -11.52
C ALA A 499 -8.67 -22.99 -11.83
N ALA A 500 -9.18 -23.97 -11.06
CA ALA A 500 -10.53 -24.51 -11.23
C ALA A 500 -11.60 -23.44 -10.94
N GLY A 501 -11.42 -22.66 -9.87
CA GLY A 501 -12.30 -21.54 -9.54
C GLY A 501 -12.31 -20.46 -10.62
N ALA A 502 -11.14 -20.05 -11.11
CA ALA A 502 -11.02 -19.06 -12.19
C ALA A 502 -11.65 -19.59 -13.49
N ALA A 503 -11.41 -20.86 -13.83
CA ALA A 503 -12.02 -21.49 -15.01
C ALA A 503 -13.55 -21.54 -14.91
N ALA A 504 -14.10 -21.91 -13.75
CA ALA A 504 -15.55 -21.92 -13.52
C ALA A 504 -16.15 -20.50 -13.65
N TYR A 505 -15.50 -19.48 -13.06
CA TYR A 505 -15.92 -18.10 -13.20
C TYR A 505 -15.94 -17.63 -14.65
N LEU A 506 -14.84 -17.84 -15.36
CA LEU A 506 -14.70 -17.43 -16.76
C LEU A 506 -15.69 -18.19 -17.68
N ALA A 507 -15.87 -19.49 -17.47
CA ALA A 507 -16.84 -20.29 -18.22
C ALA A 507 -18.27 -19.73 -18.04
N MET A 508 -18.68 -19.43 -16.81
CA MET A 508 -19.98 -18.82 -16.54
C MET A 508 -20.12 -17.45 -17.18
N GLN A 509 -19.09 -16.62 -17.15
CA GLN A 509 -19.10 -15.31 -17.82
C GLN A 509 -19.24 -15.44 -19.34
N LEU A 510 -18.60 -16.42 -19.95
CA LEU A 510 -18.74 -16.73 -21.39
C LEU A 510 -20.16 -17.21 -21.72
N ILE A 511 -20.74 -18.08 -20.89
CA ILE A 511 -22.14 -18.52 -21.02
C ILE A 511 -23.11 -17.34 -20.96
N PHE A 512 -22.87 -16.37 -20.08
CA PHE A 512 -23.66 -15.15 -19.97
C PHE A 512 -23.36 -14.11 -21.08
N GLY A 513 -22.52 -14.46 -22.07
CA GLY A 513 -22.26 -13.65 -23.25
C GLY A 513 -21.23 -12.55 -23.07
N LEU A 514 -20.35 -12.65 -22.05
CA LEU A 514 -19.20 -11.77 -21.96
C LEU A 514 -18.27 -12.05 -23.14
N ARG A 515 -18.00 -11.02 -23.95
CA ARG A 515 -17.08 -11.09 -25.08
C ARG A 515 -15.87 -10.19 -24.83
N LEU A 516 -14.73 -10.57 -25.36
CA LEU A 516 -13.49 -9.78 -25.25
C LEU A 516 -13.64 -8.34 -25.77
N ARG A 517 -14.55 -8.11 -26.73
CA ARG A 517 -14.87 -6.75 -27.22
C ARG A 517 -15.41 -5.84 -26.10
N HIS A 518 -16.21 -6.36 -25.17
CA HIS A 518 -16.77 -5.58 -24.05
C HIS A 518 -15.69 -5.11 -23.07
N LEU A 519 -14.50 -5.74 -23.07
CA LEU A 519 -13.35 -5.37 -22.26
C LEU A 519 -12.50 -4.26 -22.92
N ARG A 520 -12.68 -4.03 -24.23
CA ARG A 520 -11.89 -3.09 -25.05
C ARG A 520 -12.61 -1.76 -25.33
N GLU A 521 -13.89 -1.65 -25.00
CA GLU A 521 -14.70 -0.47 -25.30
C GLU A 521 -14.47 0.64 -24.26
N VAL A 522 -13.37 1.40 -24.43
CA VAL A 522 -13.19 2.76 -23.90
C VAL A 522 -12.63 3.67 -24.98
#